data_51d425e4b13060b0a48be990db7ec5a4
#
_entry.id   51d425e4b13060b0a48be990db7ec5a4
#
_cell.length_a   1.000
_cell.length_b   1.000
_cell.length_c   1.000
_cell.angle_alpha   90.00
_cell.angle_beta   90.00
_cell.angle_gamma   90.00
#
_symmetry.space_group_name_H-M   'P 1'
#
loop_
_entity.id
_entity.type
_entity.pdbx_description
1 polymer ?
#
loop_
_entity_poly.entity_id
_entity_poly.type
_entity_poly.pdbx_seq_one_letter_code
_entity_poly.pdbx_strand_id
1 'polypeptide(L)'
;MRGRRARLDAEELALLADISAAVGDDRGVAEELTPVLRVSTREVERRIDDGASLVRRMPQLLDAMRAGELEAYGARRVLAVVDPLDDEAARSVDALLADKLVDAPETAWQPGNLAQRVRRLVERVDPGGQVERSRRARVERKLELAPGEHVMSSLEVSLPAEVAAACYSRVDGMARSLRRGGDQRTLDQLRADVTADLLLGRDPGVTPLEAAAMVSLHIPVDAALAISDEGCELDGYGPIPAPIAREIMTNERSIWRAVLCDPGTGEPVDLGRRRRRPSAVIRELVRVRDRECVMPWCHRPARHCDHDHEHPWATTDDGGGGGSTSVANGGPRCRRHHRLKDQPGWNTRYDPVHGNTRVTTPHGATYTAHRHPVLTPTRTAPTRDTSARCAARHDSPTRRVLGRDAPVHRQAVVAAPARDTTDAERQNDDSPPF
;
A
#
# COMPACT_ATOMS: atom_id res chain seq x y z
N MET A 1 -5.97 27.95 -22.09
CA MET A 1 -6.28 26.76 -21.26
C MET A 1 -5.53 26.76 -19.93
N ARG A 2 -4.19 26.95 -19.92
CA ARG A 2 -3.33 26.93 -18.73
C ARG A 2 -3.81 27.87 -17.63
N GLY A 3 -4.02 29.18 -17.91
CA GLY A 3 -4.46 30.14 -16.91
C GLY A 3 -5.85 29.85 -16.32
N ARG A 4 -6.76 29.25 -17.11
CA ARG A 4 -8.08 28.83 -16.57
C ARG A 4 -7.94 27.66 -15.58
N ARG A 5 -7.04 26.72 -15.86
CA ARG A 5 -6.77 25.60 -14.97
C ARG A 5 -6.16 26.10 -13.65
N ALA A 6 -5.17 27.00 -13.73
CA ALA A 6 -4.53 27.58 -12.55
C ALA A 6 -5.54 28.27 -11.61
N ARG A 7 -6.52 29.00 -12.19
CA ARG A 7 -7.58 29.62 -11.39
C ARG A 7 -8.47 28.60 -10.69
N LEU A 8 -8.91 27.56 -11.42
CA LEU A 8 -9.71 26.49 -10.82
C LEU A 8 -8.95 25.74 -9.71
N ASP A 9 -7.68 25.47 -9.92
CA ASP A 9 -6.83 24.85 -8.91
C ASP A 9 -6.72 25.76 -7.66
N ALA A 10 -6.59 27.08 -7.83
CA ALA A 10 -6.54 28.03 -6.74
C ALA A 10 -7.86 28.08 -5.94
N GLU A 11 -8.99 28.06 -6.64
CA GLU A 11 -10.33 28.02 -6.04
C GLU A 11 -10.54 26.70 -5.28
N GLU A 12 -10.17 25.55 -5.86
CA GLU A 12 -10.26 24.23 -5.20
C GLU A 12 -9.44 24.20 -3.92
N LEU A 13 -8.17 24.62 -3.97
CA LEU A 13 -7.29 24.59 -2.81
C LEU A 13 -7.77 25.52 -1.69
N ALA A 14 -8.23 26.71 -2.03
CA ALA A 14 -8.80 27.65 -1.04
C ALA A 14 -10.07 27.08 -0.39
N LEU A 15 -10.96 26.48 -1.19
CA LEU A 15 -12.19 25.85 -0.70
C LEU A 15 -11.90 24.67 0.26
N LEU A 16 -10.94 23.83 -0.08
CA LEU A 16 -10.54 22.72 0.77
C LEU A 16 -9.97 23.19 2.11
N ALA A 17 -9.21 24.28 2.12
CA ALA A 17 -8.71 24.91 3.35
C ALA A 17 -9.87 25.46 4.18
N ASP A 18 -10.86 26.12 3.57
CA ASP A 18 -12.02 26.67 4.26
C ASP A 18 -12.90 25.56 4.88
N ILE A 19 -13.13 24.46 4.15
CA ILE A 19 -13.88 23.30 4.65
C ILE A 19 -13.16 22.69 5.86
N SER A 20 -11.85 22.48 5.76
CA SER A 20 -11.07 21.89 6.84
C SER A 20 -11.05 22.78 8.08
N ALA A 21 -10.89 24.09 7.91
CA ALA A 21 -10.95 25.06 9.00
C ALA A 21 -12.32 25.11 9.68
N ALA A 22 -13.41 24.98 8.91
CA ALA A 22 -14.77 24.99 9.44
C ALA A 22 -15.12 23.74 10.26
N VAL A 23 -14.59 22.57 9.87
CA VAL A 23 -14.83 21.28 10.54
C VAL A 23 -13.89 21.11 11.74
N GLY A 24 -12.65 21.58 11.64
CA GLY A 24 -11.63 21.46 12.70
C GLY A 24 -11.05 20.04 12.85
N ASP A 25 -11.30 19.14 11.89
CA ASP A 25 -10.73 17.79 11.80
C ASP A 25 -10.25 17.50 10.38
N ASP A 26 -9.02 17.88 10.08
CA ASP A 26 -8.40 17.72 8.75
C ASP A 26 -8.39 16.26 8.27
N ARG A 27 -8.23 15.32 9.20
CA ARG A 27 -8.17 13.89 8.87
C ARG A 27 -9.53 13.31 8.53
N GLY A 28 -10.55 13.68 9.28
CA GLY A 28 -11.94 13.30 9.01
C GLY A 28 -12.41 13.85 7.67
N VAL A 29 -12.14 15.12 7.40
CA VAL A 29 -12.42 15.77 6.12
C VAL A 29 -11.71 15.09 4.96
N ALA A 30 -10.43 14.74 5.12
CA ALA A 30 -9.68 14.06 4.08
C ALA A 30 -10.25 12.68 3.75
N GLU A 31 -10.66 11.91 4.76
CA GLU A 31 -11.30 10.60 4.54
C GLU A 31 -12.65 10.72 3.81
N GLU A 32 -13.46 11.72 4.14
CA GLU A 32 -14.75 11.93 3.49
C GLU A 32 -14.62 12.41 2.04
N LEU A 33 -13.66 13.27 1.77
CA LEU A 33 -13.45 13.83 0.43
C LEU A 33 -12.70 12.86 -0.51
N THR A 34 -11.99 11.89 0.02
CA THR A 34 -11.25 10.89 -0.79
C THR A 34 -12.11 10.23 -1.87
N PRO A 35 -13.27 9.64 -1.59
CA PRO A 35 -14.11 9.03 -2.61
C PRO A 35 -14.81 10.05 -3.50
N VAL A 36 -15.06 11.27 -3.03
CA VAL A 36 -15.67 12.35 -3.80
C VAL A 36 -14.70 12.85 -4.86
N LEU A 37 -13.46 13.12 -4.47
CA LEU A 37 -12.41 13.62 -5.35
C LEU A 37 -11.73 12.51 -6.19
N ARG A 38 -11.98 11.23 -5.84
CA ARG A 38 -11.42 10.05 -6.51
C ARG A 38 -9.88 10.05 -6.56
N VAL A 39 -9.26 10.50 -5.47
CA VAL A 39 -7.81 10.49 -5.30
C VAL A 39 -7.48 9.80 -3.97
N SER A 40 -6.19 9.55 -3.69
CA SER A 40 -5.81 8.93 -2.41
C SER A 40 -6.04 9.91 -1.24
N THR A 41 -6.31 9.37 -0.04
CA THR A 41 -6.48 10.20 1.17
C THR A 41 -5.26 11.09 1.42
N ARG A 42 -4.05 10.57 1.17
CA ARG A 42 -2.81 11.35 1.28
C ARG A 42 -2.77 12.53 0.31
N GLU A 43 -3.34 12.38 -0.89
CA GLU A 43 -3.45 13.47 -1.86
C GLU A 43 -4.44 14.53 -1.38
N VAL A 44 -5.56 14.13 -0.77
CA VAL A 44 -6.54 15.07 -0.19
C VAL A 44 -5.92 15.83 0.97
N GLU A 45 -5.28 15.14 1.92
CA GLU A 45 -4.55 15.77 3.04
C GLU A 45 -3.57 16.81 2.52
N ARG A 46 -2.78 16.44 1.54
CA ARG A 46 -1.81 17.35 0.94
C ARG A 46 -2.46 18.58 0.29
N ARG A 47 -3.61 18.43 -0.38
CA ARG A 47 -4.34 19.58 -0.97
C ARG A 47 -4.91 20.49 0.10
N ILE A 48 -5.37 19.95 1.22
CA ILE A 48 -5.83 20.72 2.38
C ILE A 48 -4.65 21.53 2.94
N ASP A 49 -3.52 20.88 3.18
CA ASP A 49 -2.31 21.52 3.71
C ASP A 49 -1.77 22.59 2.74
N ASP A 50 -1.69 22.29 1.44
CA ASP A 50 -1.30 23.22 0.38
C ASP A 50 -2.24 24.44 0.37
N GLY A 51 -3.55 24.22 0.44
CA GLY A 51 -4.56 25.28 0.49
C GLY A 51 -4.43 26.16 1.73
N ALA A 52 -4.34 25.56 2.90
CA ALA A 52 -4.15 26.28 4.16
C ALA A 52 -2.85 27.10 4.15
N SER A 53 -1.78 26.54 3.60
CA SER A 53 -0.50 27.24 3.45
C SER A 53 -0.59 28.43 2.48
N LEU A 54 -1.26 28.24 1.33
CA LEU A 54 -1.49 29.32 0.37
C LEU A 54 -2.30 30.45 0.97
N VAL A 55 -3.42 30.16 1.61
CA VAL A 55 -4.30 31.18 2.18
C VAL A 55 -3.63 31.94 3.32
N ARG A 56 -2.96 31.25 4.23
CA ARG A 56 -2.45 31.85 5.48
C ARG A 56 -1.02 32.40 5.34
N ARG A 57 -0.16 31.72 4.60
CA ARG A 57 1.30 31.92 4.59
C ARG A 57 1.84 32.48 3.28
N MET A 58 1.18 32.18 2.15
CA MET A 58 1.63 32.53 0.80
C MET A 58 0.53 33.19 -0.05
N PRO A 59 -0.13 34.27 0.45
CA PRO A 59 -1.27 34.86 -0.24
C PRO A 59 -0.91 35.44 -1.63
N GLN A 60 0.29 35.98 -1.83
CA GLN A 60 0.70 36.51 -3.14
C GLN A 60 0.95 35.40 -4.15
N LEU A 61 1.43 34.26 -3.69
CA LEU A 61 1.55 33.05 -4.54
C LEU A 61 0.14 32.54 -4.97
N LEU A 62 -0.84 32.58 -4.05
CA LEU A 62 -2.23 32.25 -4.36
C LEU A 62 -2.82 33.24 -5.38
N ASP A 63 -2.53 34.52 -5.24
CA ASP A 63 -2.99 35.53 -6.18
C ASP A 63 -2.36 35.36 -7.58
N ALA A 64 -1.11 34.95 -7.69
CA ALA A 64 -0.49 34.57 -8.95
C ALA A 64 -1.19 33.37 -9.60
N MET A 65 -1.64 32.40 -8.82
CA MET A 65 -2.48 31.28 -9.32
C MET A 65 -3.86 31.79 -9.80
N ARG A 66 -4.51 32.67 -9.04
CA ARG A 66 -5.80 33.30 -9.40
C ARG A 66 -5.68 34.16 -10.65
N ALA A 67 -4.54 34.83 -10.84
CA ALA A 67 -4.23 35.54 -12.09
C ALA A 67 -4.03 34.59 -13.29
N GLY A 68 -3.78 33.31 -13.02
CA GLY A 68 -3.52 32.31 -14.05
C GLY A 68 -2.07 32.24 -14.51
N GLU A 69 -1.17 32.84 -13.76
CA GLU A 69 0.27 32.90 -14.07
C GLU A 69 1.00 31.62 -13.62
N LEU A 70 0.57 31.01 -12.51
CA LEU A 70 1.18 29.84 -11.90
C LEU A 70 0.17 28.70 -11.73
N GLU A 71 0.51 27.54 -12.23
CA GLU A 71 -0.26 26.29 -12.02
C GLU A 71 0.04 25.64 -10.66
N ALA A 72 -0.88 24.81 -10.15
CA ALA A 72 -0.78 24.10 -8.87
C ALA A 72 0.54 23.33 -8.71
N TYR A 73 1.07 22.73 -9.79
CA TYR A 73 2.37 22.05 -9.75
C TYR A 73 3.52 23.00 -9.40
N GLY A 74 3.53 24.20 -9.96
CA GLY A 74 4.54 25.23 -9.65
C GLY A 74 4.41 25.72 -8.22
N ALA A 75 3.19 26.04 -7.76
CA ALA A 75 2.90 26.44 -6.40
C ALA A 75 3.34 25.36 -5.39
N ARG A 76 3.04 24.12 -5.65
CA ARG A 76 3.47 22.97 -4.81
C ARG A 76 4.97 22.86 -4.68
N ARG A 77 5.72 23.12 -5.75
CA ARG A 77 7.21 23.16 -5.70
C ARG A 77 7.74 24.29 -4.81
N VAL A 78 7.01 25.38 -4.70
CA VAL A 78 7.34 26.49 -3.77
C VAL A 78 6.97 26.09 -2.35
N LEU A 79 5.73 25.62 -2.12
CA LEU A 79 5.25 25.22 -0.81
C LEU A 79 6.14 24.17 -0.16
N ALA A 80 6.61 23.17 -0.90
CA ALA A 80 7.52 22.15 -0.40
C ALA A 80 8.86 22.73 0.15
N VAL A 81 9.26 23.91 -0.30
CA VAL A 81 10.48 24.60 0.20
C VAL A 81 10.14 25.46 1.42
N VAL A 82 8.93 26.03 1.46
CA VAL A 82 8.50 26.97 2.52
C VAL A 82 7.85 26.24 3.72
N ASP A 83 7.38 25.01 3.50
CA ASP A 83 6.66 24.22 4.51
C ASP A 83 7.33 24.21 5.91
N PRO A 84 8.63 24.04 6.04
CA PRO A 84 9.30 23.98 7.34
C PRO A 84 9.47 25.34 8.05
N LEU A 85 9.10 26.47 7.41
CA LEU A 85 9.19 27.81 8.03
C LEU A 85 8.00 28.05 8.96
N ASP A 86 8.14 28.98 9.90
CA ASP A 86 7.00 29.57 10.58
C ASP A 86 6.21 30.50 9.65
N ASP A 87 5.03 30.93 10.11
CA ASP A 87 4.12 31.72 9.29
C ASP A 87 4.68 33.11 8.93
N GLU A 88 5.49 33.72 9.79
CA GLU A 88 6.08 35.04 9.57
C GLU A 88 7.20 34.98 8.53
N ALA A 89 8.12 34.01 8.69
CA ALA A 89 9.18 33.77 7.72
C ALA A 89 8.62 33.38 6.35
N ALA A 90 7.55 32.55 6.31
CA ALA A 90 6.88 32.18 5.08
C ALA A 90 6.31 33.39 4.34
N ARG A 91 5.59 34.27 5.04
CA ARG A 91 5.04 35.52 4.47
C ARG A 91 6.15 36.46 3.98
N SER A 92 7.26 36.51 4.69
CA SER A 92 8.43 37.29 4.26
C SER A 92 9.01 36.74 2.95
N VAL A 93 9.07 35.40 2.81
CA VAL A 93 9.49 34.75 1.56
C VAL A 93 8.50 35.03 0.43
N ASP A 94 7.19 34.99 0.71
CA ASP A 94 6.13 35.26 -0.26
C ASP A 94 6.25 36.67 -0.84
N ALA A 95 6.37 37.69 0.02
CA ALA A 95 6.54 39.09 -0.40
C ALA A 95 7.80 39.29 -1.23
N LEU A 96 8.95 38.75 -0.77
CA LEU A 96 10.21 38.86 -1.50
C LEU A 96 10.20 38.09 -2.82
N LEU A 97 9.43 37.00 -2.92
CA LEU A 97 9.27 36.25 -4.16
C LEU A 97 8.44 37.05 -5.17
N ALA A 98 7.32 37.59 -4.74
CA ALA A 98 6.43 38.40 -5.57
C ALA A 98 7.20 39.60 -6.17
N ASP A 99 7.91 40.37 -5.34
CA ASP A 99 8.76 41.50 -5.80
C ASP A 99 9.75 41.06 -6.87
N LYS A 100 10.35 39.88 -6.73
CA LYS A 100 11.34 39.37 -7.69
C LYS A 100 10.74 38.86 -8.97
N LEU A 101 9.46 38.61 -9.00
CA LEU A 101 8.74 38.05 -10.17
C LEU A 101 8.02 39.12 -11.00
N VAL A 102 7.85 40.36 -10.48
CA VAL A 102 7.15 41.45 -11.18
C VAL A 102 7.66 41.66 -12.60
N ASP A 103 8.97 41.78 -12.77
CA ASP A 103 9.61 42.04 -14.06
C ASP A 103 10.47 40.83 -14.53
N ALA A 104 10.23 39.65 -13.99
CA ALA A 104 11.02 38.48 -14.29
C ALA A 104 10.67 37.87 -15.66
N PRO A 105 11.66 37.34 -16.41
CA PRO A 105 11.37 36.63 -17.65
C PRO A 105 10.48 35.38 -17.39
N GLU A 106 9.69 34.97 -18.39
CA GLU A 106 8.80 33.81 -18.27
C GLU A 106 9.49 32.53 -17.75
N THR A 107 10.78 32.36 -18.05
CA THR A 107 11.56 31.23 -17.56
C THR A 107 11.70 31.20 -16.01
N ALA A 108 11.51 32.33 -15.35
CA ALA A 108 11.55 32.40 -13.88
C ALA A 108 10.39 31.64 -13.24
N TRP A 109 9.27 31.52 -13.94
CA TRP A 109 8.08 30.81 -13.50
C TRP A 109 8.14 29.29 -13.73
N GLN A 110 9.18 28.80 -14.40
CA GLN A 110 9.36 27.36 -14.50
C GLN A 110 9.56 26.74 -13.10
N PRO A 111 8.87 25.63 -12.78
CA PRO A 111 8.83 25.07 -11.42
C PRO A 111 10.21 24.83 -10.79
N GLY A 112 11.19 24.36 -11.60
CA GLY A 112 12.57 24.15 -11.13
C GLY A 112 13.27 25.46 -10.76
N ASN A 113 13.18 26.47 -11.62
CA ASN A 113 13.78 27.80 -11.40
C ASN A 113 13.12 28.51 -10.22
N LEU A 114 11.79 28.42 -10.11
CA LEU A 114 11.02 28.99 -9.03
C LEU A 114 11.44 28.40 -7.67
N ALA A 115 11.49 27.07 -7.55
CA ALA A 115 11.95 26.39 -6.34
C ALA A 115 13.39 26.78 -5.94
N GLN A 116 14.30 26.95 -6.91
CA GLN A 116 15.67 27.41 -6.64
C GLN A 116 15.72 28.86 -6.14
N ARG A 117 14.87 29.74 -6.66
CA ARG A 117 14.74 31.11 -6.17
C ARG A 117 14.26 31.14 -4.73
N VAL A 118 13.22 30.36 -4.45
CA VAL A 118 12.64 30.25 -3.09
C VAL A 118 13.66 29.70 -2.11
N ARG A 119 14.43 28.67 -2.44
CA ARG A 119 15.51 28.17 -1.56
C ARG A 119 16.51 29.26 -1.16
N ARG A 120 16.91 30.11 -2.10
CA ARG A 120 17.82 31.25 -1.82
C ARG A 120 17.17 32.33 -0.93
N LEU A 121 15.83 32.50 -1.05
CA LEU A 121 15.08 33.39 -0.18
C LEU A 121 14.96 32.85 1.23
N VAL A 122 14.63 31.56 1.36
CA VAL A 122 14.57 30.85 2.65
C VAL A 122 15.91 30.91 3.38
N GLU A 123 17.01 30.65 2.69
CA GLU A 123 18.34 30.75 3.27
C GLU A 123 18.66 32.18 3.76
N ARG A 124 18.16 33.21 3.06
CA ARG A 124 18.33 34.61 3.44
C ARG A 124 17.42 35.01 4.62
N VAL A 125 16.19 34.52 4.67
CA VAL A 125 15.19 34.85 5.70
C VAL A 125 15.45 34.10 7.01
N ASP A 126 15.81 32.83 6.92
CA ASP A 126 16.00 31.95 8.08
C ASP A 126 17.27 31.08 7.95
N PRO A 127 18.46 31.66 8.03
CA PRO A 127 19.71 30.89 7.91
C PRO A 127 19.94 29.95 9.09
N GLY A 128 19.52 30.32 10.31
CA GLY A 128 19.65 29.51 11.52
C GLY A 128 18.77 28.27 11.48
N GLY A 129 17.52 28.43 11.09
CA GLY A 129 16.58 27.32 10.95
C GLY A 129 16.97 26.33 9.88
N GLN A 130 17.68 26.76 8.83
CA GLN A 130 18.19 25.86 7.81
C GLN A 130 19.17 24.82 8.37
N VAL A 131 20.02 25.20 9.30
CA VAL A 131 20.95 24.29 9.98
C VAL A 131 20.19 23.26 10.81
N GLU A 132 19.17 23.70 11.55
CA GLU A 132 18.37 22.81 12.39
C GLU A 132 17.52 21.84 11.55
N ARG A 133 16.92 22.33 10.46
CA ARG A 133 16.21 21.48 9.50
C ARG A 133 17.10 20.41 8.88
N SER A 134 18.33 20.78 8.52
CA SER A 134 19.32 19.82 8.03
C SER A 134 19.63 18.73 9.06
N ARG A 135 19.77 19.10 10.34
CA ARG A 135 20.01 18.12 11.41
C ARG A 135 18.81 17.18 11.59
N ARG A 136 17.58 17.73 11.59
CA ARG A 136 16.36 16.93 11.70
C ARG A 136 16.20 15.98 10.51
N ALA A 137 16.37 16.45 9.28
CA ALA A 137 16.31 15.62 8.08
C ALA A 137 17.31 14.46 8.09
N ARG A 138 18.47 14.64 8.73
CA ARG A 138 19.44 13.54 8.92
C ARG A 138 18.92 12.45 9.87
N VAL A 139 18.06 12.78 10.83
CA VAL A 139 17.43 11.81 11.73
C VAL A 139 16.28 11.07 11.02
N GLU A 140 15.56 11.74 10.12
CA GLU A 140 14.41 11.24 9.38
C GLU A 140 14.77 10.42 8.12
N ARG A 141 15.98 9.85 8.08
CA ARG A 141 16.38 8.95 6.99
C ARG A 141 15.40 7.80 6.86
N LYS A 142 15.06 7.43 5.63
CA LYS A 142 14.09 6.36 5.38
C LYS A 142 14.44 5.53 4.14
N LEU A 143 13.91 4.33 4.11
CA LEU A 143 13.89 3.43 2.97
C LEU A 143 12.42 3.17 2.59
N GLU A 144 12.07 3.40 1.34
CA GLU A 144 10.73 3.20 0.82
C GLU A 144 10.75 2.24 -0.37
N LEU A 145 9.75 1.37 -0.43
CA LEU A 145 9.49 0.48 -1.56
C LEU A 145 8.16 0.89 -2.17
N ALA A 146 8.17 1.24 -3.45
CA ALA A 146 6.98 1.61 -4.20
C ALA A 146 6.79 0.65 -5.38
N PRO A 147 5.62 -0.02 -5.49
CA PRO A 147 5.29 -0.81 -6.67
C PRO A 147 5.13 0.12 -7.88
N GLY A 148 5.58 -0.35 -9.03
CA GLY A 148 5.46 0.33 -10.33
C GLY A 148 4.77 -0.56 -11.35
N GLU A 149 4.80 -0.18 -12.61
CA GLU A 149 4.21 -0.95 -13.71
C GLU A 149 5.13 -2.09 -14.17
N HIS A 150 4.55 -3.05 -14.89
CA HIS A 150 5.29 -4.14 -15.56
C HIS A 150 6.13 -5.02 -14.62
N VAL A 151 5.59 -5.33 -13.44
CA VAL A 151 6.27 -6.14 -12.39
C VAL A 151 7.59 -5.51 -11.92
N MET A 152 7.70 -4.19 -12.02
CA MET A 152 8.82 -3.42 -11.50
C MET A 152 8.44 -2.71 -10.20
N SER A 153 9.41 -2.48 -9.33
CA SER A 153 9.25 -1.67 -8.11
C SER A 153 10.43 -0.74 -7.94
N SER A 154 10.19 0.40 -7.32
CA SER A 154 11.25 1.35 -6.98
C SER A 154 11.62 1.23 -5.51
N LEU A 155 12.93 1.17 -5.24
CA LEU A 155 13.50 1.23 -3.90
C LEU A 155 14.16 2.60 -3.73
N GLU A 156 13.59 3.45 -2.89
CA GLU A 156 14.08 4.80 -2.65
C GLU A 156 14.69 4.92 -1.27
N VAL A 157 15.93 5.42 -1.22
CA VAL A 157 16.68 5.64 0.03
C VAL A 157 16.91 7.12 0.22
N SER A 158 16.36 7.71 1.28
CA SER A 158 16.60 9.10 1.68
C SER A 158 17.78 9.17 2.64
N LEU A 159 18.88 9.76 2.19
CA LEU A 159 20.16 9.87 2.91
C LEU A 159 20.66 11.31 2.91
N PRO A 160 21.58 11.69 3.83
CA PRO A 160 22.34 12.92 3.71
C PRO A 160 23.01 13.01 2.32
N ALA A 161 23.01 14.20 1.74
CA ALA A 161 23.44 14.40 0.35
C ALA A 161 24.84 13.87 0.04
N GLU A 162 25.76 14.05 0.97
CA GLU A 162 27.14 13.55 0.86
C GLU A 162 27.21 12.01 0.88
N VAL A 163 26.37 11.37 1.70
CA VAL A 163 26.30 9.90 1.77
C VAL A 163 25.66 9.34 0.50
N ALA A 164 24.56 9.95 0.05
CA ALA A 164 23.90 9.55 -1.19
C ALA A 164 24.83 9.68 -2.40
N ALA A 165 25.58 10.79 -2.48
CA ALA A 165 26.57 11.02 -3.53
C ALA A 165 27.71 9.97 -3.48
N ALA A 166 28.19 9.63 -2.30
CA ALA A 166 29.22 8.60 -2.13
C ALA A 166 28.73 7.22 -2.56
N CYS A 167 27.49 6.82 -2.15
CA CYS A 167 26.85 5.58 -2.57
C CYS A 167 26.70 5.53 -4.10
N TYR A 168 26.16 6.58 -4.68
CA TYR A 168 25.99 6.66 -6.13
C TYR A 168 27.32 6.57 -6.87
N SER A 169 28.35 7.32 -6.42
CA SER A 169 29.68 7.31 -7.05
C SER A 169 30.32 5.91 -6.99
N ARG A 170 30.14 5.19 -5.88
CA ARG A 170 30.63 3.81 -5.76
C ARG A 170 29.95 2.89 -6.76
N VAL A 171 28.60 2.90 -6.81
CA VAL A 171 27.81 2.10 -7.75
C VAL A 171 28.17 2.44 -9.20
N ASP A 172 28.25 3.73 -9.54
CA ASP A 172 28.59 4.19 -10.88
C ASP A 172 30.01 3.77 -11.28
N GLY A 173 30.98 3.87 -10.35
CA GLY A 173 32.35 3.40 -10.58
C GLY A 173 32.43 1.90 -10.90
N MET A 174 31.71 1.05 -10.15
CA MET A 174 31.64 -0.38 -10.38
C MET A 174 30.94 -0.70 -11.70
N ALA A 175 29.79 -0.08 -11.98
CA ALA A 175 29.08 -0.23 -13.24
C ALA A 175 29.93 0.14 -14.45
N ARG A 176 30.68 1.23 -14.39
CA ARG A 176 31.61 1.64 -15.45
C ARG A 176 32.78 0.66 -15.61
N SER A 177 33.24 0.05 -14.53
CA SER A 177 34.29 -0.96 -14.58
C SER A 177 33.80 -2.22 -15.32
N LEU A 178 32.63 -2.71 -14.99
CA LEU A 178 32.00 -3.85 -15.69
C LEU A 178 31.79 -3.55 -17.19
N ARG A 179 31.28 -2.35 -17.50
CA ARG A 179 31.08 -1.92 -18.89
C ARG A 179 32.40 -1.89 -19.69
N ARG A 180 33.48 -1.39 -19.07
CA ARG A 180 34.83 -1.42 -19.70
C ARG A 180 35.39 -2.83 -19.85
N GLY A 181 34.99 -3.75 -18.96
CA GLY A 181 35.32 -5.16 -19.03
C GLY A 181 34.58 -5.94 -20.12
N GLY A 182 33.72 -5.27 -20.91
CA GLY A 182 33.02 -5.86 -22.05
C GLY A 182 31.58 -6.30 -21.77
N ASP A 183 31.02 -5.97 -20.61
CA ASP A 183 29.60 -6.25 -20.32
C ASP A 183 28.70 -5.49 -21.31
N GLN A 184 27.72 -6.16 -21.87
CA GLN A 184 26.86 -5.64 -22.93
C GLN A 184 25.64 -4.86 -22.39
N ARG A 185 25.32 -4.96 -21.08
CA ARG A 185 24.22 -4.23 -20.45
C ARG A 185 24.47 -2.73 -20.52
N THR A 186 23.39 -1.94 -20.55
CA THR A 186 23.50 -0.47 -20.46
C THR A 186 24.06 -0.05 -19.11
N LEU A 187 24.61 1.16 -19.03
CA LEU A 187 25.16 1.66 -17.77
C LEU A 187 24.10 1.76 -16.65
N ASP A 188 22.86 2.07 -17.02
CA ASP A 188 21.75 2.16 -16.05
C ASP A 188 21.31 0.79 -15.57
N GLN A 189 21.27 -0.23 -16.44
CA GLN A 189 21.07 -1.60 -16.02
C GLN A 189 22.17 -2.07 -15.06
N LEU A 190 23.44 -1.81 -15.39
CA LEU A 190 24.56 -2.15 -14.52
C LEU A 190 24.51 -1.43 -13.16
N ARG A 191 24.10 -0.17 -13.11
CA ARG A 191 23.89 0.55 -11.84
C ARG A 191 22.82 -0.09 -10.99
N ALA A 192 21.68 -0.48 -11.60
CA ALA A 192 20.58 -1.14 -10.89
C ALA A 192 21.02 -2.51 -10.37
N ASP A 193 21.67 -3.32 -11.22
CA ASP A 193 22.14 -4.66 -10.88
C ASP A 193 23.21 -4.65 -9.78
N VAL A 194 24.21 -3.77 -9.89
CA VAL A 194 25.24 -3.58 -8.86
C VAL A 194 24.63 -3.11 -7.53
N THR A 195 23.63 -2.24 -7.58
CA THR A 195 22.93 -1.82 -6.35
C THR A 195 22.22 -3.00 -5.70
N ALA A 196 21.49 -3.80 -6.47
CA ALA A 196 20.82 -4.99 -5.98
C ALA A 196 21.81 -6.00 -5.40
N ASP A 197 22.91 -6.28 -6.08
CA ASP A 197 23.95 -7.21 -5.62
C ASP A 197 24.56 -6.77 -4.29
N LEU A 198 24.90 -5.48 -4.16
CA LEU A 198 25.45 -4.93 -2.91
C LEU A 198 24.47 -5.06 -1.76
N LEU A 199 23.17 -4.78 -1.97
CA LEU A 199 22.14 -4.88 -0.94
C LEU A 199 21.85 -6.34 -0.55
N LEU A 200 21.96 -7.27 -1.49
CA LEU A 200 21.76 -8.69 -1.26
C LEU A 200 23.03 -9.42 -0.78
N GLY A 201 24.13 -8.68 -0.59
CA GLY A 201 25.43 -9.25 -0.16
C GLY A 201 26.08 -10.16 -1.21
N ARG A 202 25.86 -9.88 -2.48
CA ARG A 202 26.43 -10.63 -3.62
C ARG A 202 27.63 -9.89 -4.22
N ASP A 203 28.50 -10.63 -4.90
CA ASP A 203 29.58 -10.03 -5.67
C ASP A 203 29.01 -9.30 -6.90
N PRO A 204 29.30 -8.02 -7.09
CA PRO A 204 28.79 -7.26 -8.23
C PRO A 204 29.23 -7.84 -9.58
N GLY A 205 28.27 -8.11 -10.44
CA GLY A 205 28.51 -8.56 -11.81
C GLY A 205 28.49 -10.08 -12.03
N VAL A 206 28.25 -10.88 -11.00
CA VAL A 206 28.23 -12.35 -11.11
C VAL A 206 26.84 -12.90 -11.42
N THR A 207 25.76 -12.15 -11.19
CA THR A 207 24.42 -12.74 -11.29
C THR A 207 23.49 -11.97 -12.23
N PRO A 208 22.81 -12.66 -13.16
CA PRO A 208 21.54 -12.15 -13.69
C PRO A 208 20.51 -12.04 -12.55
N LEU A 209 19.55 -11.13 -12.72
CA LEU A 209 18.47 -10.81 -11.78
C LEU A 209 17.60 -12.03 -11.43
N GLU A 210 18.12 -12.93 -10.63
CA GLU A 210 17.33 -13.99 -10.03
C GLU A 210 16.96 -13.58 -8.61
N ALA A 211 15.87 -12.84 -8.48
CA ALA A 211 15.32 -12.52 -7.18
C ALA A 211 14.69 -13.77 -6.56
N ALA A 212 15.38 -14.35 -5.59
CA ALA A 212 14.71 -15.23 -4.63
C ALA A 212 13.72 -14.38 -3.85
N ALA A 213 12.46 -14.52 -4.16
CA ALA A 213 11.41 -13.77 -3.50
C ALA A 213 11.12 -14.38 -2.14
N MET A 214 11.43 -13.67 -1.07
CA MET A 214 10.87 -13.91 0.26
C MET A 214 9.49 -13.22 0.39
N VAL A 215 8.71 -13.24 -0.69
CA VAL A 215 7.37 -12.64 -0.76
C VAL A 215 6.35 -13.72 -1.09
N SER A 216 5.12 -13.55 -0.63
CA SER A 216 4.05 -14.49 -0.93
C SER A 216 3.61 -14.33 -2.39
N LEU A 217 3.68 -15.41 -3.14
CA LEU A 217 3.18 -15.51 -4.50
C LEU A 217 1.92 -16.37 -4.50
N HIS A 218 0.80 -15.83 -4.98
CA HIS A 218 -0.45 -16.55 -5.15
C HIS A 218 -0.60 -16.97 -6.60
N ILE A 219 -0.52 -18.27 -6.84
CA ILE A 219 -0.61 -18.85 -8.17
C ILE A 219 -1.65 -19.98 -8.17
N PRO A 220 -2.65 -19.95 -9.06
CA PRO A 220 -3.55 -21.08 -9.27
C PRO A 220 -2.78 -22.34 -9.64
N VAL A 221 -3.27 -23.52 -9.19
CA VAL A 221 -2.55 -24.80 -9.43
C VAL A 221 -2.40 -25.09 -10.92
N ASP A 222 -3.41 -24.83 -11.72
CA ASP A 222 -3.39 -24.96 -13.17
C ASP A 222 -2.44 -23.97 -13.84
N ALA A 223 -2.35 -22.72 -13.36
CA ALA A 223 -1.35 -21.76 -13.82
C ALA A 223 0.07 -22.19 -13.41
N ALA A 224 0.25 -22.75 -12.20
CA ALA A 224 1.53 -23.28 -11.75
C ALA A 224 2.01 -24.48 -12.60
N LEU A 225 1.07 -25.33 -13.01
CA LEU A 225 1.33 -26.48 -13.89
C LEU A 225 1.38 -26.14 -15.39
N ALA A 226 1.29 -24.86 -15.75
CA ALA A 226 1.25 -24.37 -17.12
C ALA A 226 0.07 -24.91 -17.96
N ILE A 227 -1.05 -25.26 -17.29
CA ILE A 227 -2.30 -25.68 -17.94
C ILE A 227 -3.14 -24.45 -18.34
N SER A 228 -3.04 -23.37 -17.58
CA SER A 228 -3.67 -22.08 -17.89
C SER A 228 -2.67 -20.92 -17.73
N ASP A 229 -3.02 -19.76 -18.29
CA ASP A 229 -2.31 -18.50 -18.08
C ASP A 229 -3.15 -17.52 -17.25
N GLU A 230 -3.98 -18.03 -16.34
CA GLU A 230 -4.72 -17.19 -15.41
C GLU A 230 -3.78 -16.32 -14.58
N GLY A 231 -4.24 -15.09 -14.29
CA GLY A 231 -3.48 -14.12 -13.53
C GLY A 231 -3.08 -14.63 -12.15
N CYS A 232 -1.88 -14.29 -11.73
CA CYS A 232 -1.32 -14.57 -10.43
C CYS A 232 -1.21 -13.28 -9.61
N GLU A 233 -0.93 -13.37 -8.32
CA GLU A 233 -0.82 -12.22 -7.43
C GLU A 233 0.48 -12.29 -6.64
N LEU A 234 1.23 -11.20 -6.63
CA LEU A 234 2.45 -11.03 -5.83
C LEU A 234 2.16 -10.11 -4.65
N ASP A 235 2.33 -10.60 -3.42
CA ASP A 235 2.02 -9.85 -2.20
C ASP A 235 2.79 -8.52 -2.15
N GLY A 236 2.03 -7.43 -2.00
CA GLY A 236 2.53 -6.07 -1.93
C GLY A 236 2.95 -5.45 -3.26
N TYR A 237 2.78 -6.18 -4.37
CA TYR A 237 2.90 -5.64 -5.70
C TYR A 237 1.52 -5.58 -6.40
N GLY A 238 0.77 -6.68 -6.39
CA GLY A 238 -0.50 -6.84 -7.07
C GLY A 238 -0.47 -7.92 -8.15
N PRO A 239 -1.36 -7.83 -9.16
CA PRO A 239 -1.49 -8.82 -10.21
C PRO A 239 -0.22 -8.93 -11.07
N ILE A 240 0.19 -10.16 -11.38
CA ILE A 240 1.30 -10.47 -12.29
C ILE A 240 0.92 -11.55 -13.30
N PRO A 241 1.52 -11.55 -14.50
CA PRO A 241 1.29 -12.60 -15.50
C PRO A 241 1.77 -13.97 -15.01
N ALA A 242 1.04 -15.04 -15.36
CA ALA A 242 1.40 -16.41 -15.00
C ALA A 242 2.81 -16.85 -15.43
N PRO A 243 3.34 -16.51 -16.61
CA PRO A 243 4.73 -16.82 -16.95
C PRO A 243 5.74 -16.26 -15.95
N ILE A 244 5.59 -15.00 -15.56
CA ILE A 244 6.46 -14.35 -14.56
C ILE A 244 6.32 -15.02 -13.19
N ALA A 245 5.08 -15.35 -12.78
CA ALA A 245 4.85 -16.08 -11.54
C ALA A 245 5.55 -17.45 -11.54
N ARG A 246 5.54 -18.18 -12.67
CA ARG A 246 6.26 -19.45 -12.82
C ARG A 246 7.78 -19.28 -12.74
N GLU A 247 8.34 -18.23 -13.34
CA GLU A 247 9.77 -17.90 -13.22
C GLU A 247 10.16 -17.68 -11.75
N ILE A 248 9.36 -16.90 -11.01
CA ILE A 248 9.59 -16.66 -9.57
C ILE A 248 9.46 -17.97 -8.78
N MET A 249 8.45 -18.80 -9.07
CA MET A 249 8.18 -20.04 -8.36
C MET A 249 9.30 -21.08 -8.58
N THR A 250 9.83 -21.19 -9.79
CA THR A 250 10.83 -22.18 -10.17
C THR A 250 12.26 -21.78 -9.79
N ASN A 251 12.46 -20.55 -9.28
CA ASN A 251 13.76 -20.13 -8.76
C ASN A 251 14.17 -21.00 -7.57
N GLU A 252 15.33 -21.60 -7.60
CA GLU A 252 15.84 -22.53 -6.58
C GLU A 252 15.92 -21.92 -5.18
N ARG A 253 15.98 -20.59 -5.07
CA ARG A 253 16.04 -19.85 -3.80
C ARG A 253 14.68 -19.41 -3.30
N SER A 254 13.60 -19.62 -4.05
CA SER A 254 12.25 -19.26 -3.65
C SER A 254 11.70 -20.25 -2.63
N ILE A 255 11.15 -19.73 -1.53
CA ILE A 255 10.42 -20.52 -0.53
C ILE A 255 8.94 -20.31 -0.77
N TRP A 256 8.20 -21.38 -1.04
CA TRP A 256 6.76 -21.31 -1.27
C TRP A 256 5.98 -22.17 -0.28
N ARG A 257 4.75 -21.76 -0.03
CA ARG A 257 3.80 -22.48 0.83
C ARG A 257 2.47 -22.64 0.11
N ALA A 258 1.95 -23.86 0.10
CA ALA A 258 0.63 -24.13 -0.42
C ALA A 258 -0.44 -23.65 0.58
N VAL A 259 -1.48 -22.99 0.10
CA VAL A 259 -2.67 -22.60 0.86
C VAL A 259 -3.87 -23.32 0.25
N LEU A 260 -4.62 -24.04 1.08
CA LEU A 260 -5.83 -24.73 0.65
C LEU A 260 -6.99 -23.72 0.58
N CYS A 261 -7.59 -23.58 -0.59
CA CYS A 261 -8.75 -22.74 -0.81
C CYS A 261 -9.98 -23.60 -1.15
N ASP A 262 -11.16 -23.14 -0.77
CA ASP A 262 -12.43 -23.75 -1.18
C ASP A 262 -12.63 -23.55 -2.68
N PRO A 263 -12.82 -24.60 -3.48
CA PRO A 263 -12.91 -24.48 -4.93
C PRO A 263 -14.18 -23.77 -5.42
N GLY A 264 -15.23 -23.70 -4.59
CA GLY A 264 -16.49 -23.04 -4.95
C GLY A 264 -16.47 -21.53 -4.71
N THR A 265 -15.75 -21.09 -3.68
CA THR A 265 -15.65 -19.68 -3.29
C THR A 265 -14.30 -19.03 -3.61
N GLY A 266 -13.26 -19.85 -3.81
CA GLY A 266 -11.88 -19.37 -3.96
C GLY A 266 -11.24 -18.89 -2.64
N GLU A 267 -11.93 -19.11 -1.50
CA GLU A 267 -11.50 -18.59 -0.19
C GLU A 267 -10.59 -19.59 0.54
N PRO A 268 -9.59 -19.07 1.30
CA PRO A 268 -8.76 -19.92 2.15
C PRO A 268 -9.59 -20.62 3.26
N VAL A 269 -9.36 -21.91 3.48
CA VAL A 269 -10.08 -22.71 4.50
C VAL A 269 -9.52 -22.42 5.89
N ASP A 270 -10.41 -22.12 6.85
CA ASP A 270 -10.07 -21.83 8.25
C ASP A 270 -10.74 -22.79 9.23
N LEU A 271 -10.07 -23.06 10.34
CA LEU A 271 -10.53 -23.93 11.42
C LEU A 271 -11.04 -23.20 12.67
N GLY A 272 -11.02 -21.84 12.70
CA GLY A 272 -11.45 -21.02 13.84
C GLY A 272 -10.66 -21.23 15.15
N ARG A 273 -10.66 -20.24 16.07
CA ARG A 273 -9.98 -20.36 17.38
C ARG A 273 -10.66 -19.56 18.48
N ARG A 274 -10.62 -20.09 19.72
CA ARG A 274 -11.18 -19.48 20.94
C ARG A 274 -10.33 -18.37 21.59
N ARG A 275 -9.26 -17.89 20.96
CA ARG A 275 -8.39 -16.86 21.53
C ARG A 275 -8.60 -15.51 20.83
N ARG A 276 -8.62 -14.41 21.59
CA ARG A 276 -8.73 -13.04 21.03
C ARG A 276 -7.63 -12.72 20.04
N ARG A 277 -6.37 -13.11 20.33
CA ARG A 277 -5.26 -12.88 19.39
C ARG A 277 -5.27 -13.95 18.30
N PRO A 278 -5.32 -13.57 17.02
CA PRO A 278 -5.27 -14.52 15.90
C PRO A 278 -3.93 -15.26 15.91
N SER A 279 -3.99 -16.55 15.58
CA SER A 279 -2.76 -17.31 15.32
C SER A 279 -2.02 -16.77 14.11
N ALA A 280 -0.76 -17.18 13.93
CA ALA A 280 -0.01 -16.84 12.71
C ALA A 280 -0.73 -17.35 11.46
N VAL A 281 -1.35 -18.52 11.53
CA VAL A 281 -2.11 -19.11 10.42
C VAL A 281 -3.35 -18.27 10.08
N ILE A 282 -4.16 -17.88 11.06
CA ILE A 282 -5.34 -17.03 10.80
C ILE A 282 -4.91 -15.70 10.17
N ARG A 283 -3.87 -15.07 10.71
CA ARG A 283 -3.36 -13.81 10.14
C ARG A 283 -2.90 -13.99 8.71
N GLU A 284 -2.23 -15.08 8.42
CA GLU A 284 -1.76 -15.37 7.06
C GLU A 284 -2.94 -15.63 6.11
N LEU A 285 -3.91 -16.45 6.51
CA LEU A 285 -5.09 -16.70 5.70
C LEU A 285 -5.90 -15.43 5.40
N VAL A 286 -6.06 -14.54 6.39
CA VAL A 286 -6.71 -13.24 6.19
C VAL A 286 -5.90 -12.35 5.24
N ARG A 287 -4.57 -12.35 5.33
CA ARG A 287 -3.69 -11.61 4.41
C ARG A 287 -3.79 -12.11 2.98
N VAL A 288 -3.75 -13.44 2.80
CA VAL A 288 -3.93 -14.10 1.50
C VAL A 288 -5.28 -13.76 0.90
N ARG A 289 -6.35 -13.85 1.69
CA ARG A 289 -7.71 -13.59 1.24
C ARG A 289 -7.92 -12.14 0.79
N ASP A 290 -7.51 -11.17 1.62
CA ASP A 290 -7.87 -9.76 1.43
C ASP A 290 -6.75 -8.93 0.76
N ARG A 291 -5.48 -9.33 0.88
CA ARG A 291 -4.29 -8.73 0.26
C ARG A 291 -4.02 -7.27 0.65
N GLU A 292 -5.06 -6.47 0.84
CA GLU A 292 -5.02 -5.04 1.16
C GLU A 292 -5.93 -4.70 2.35
N CYS A 293 -5.81 -3.49 2.85
CA CYS A 293 -6.73 -2.93 3.84
C CYS A 293 -8.17 -2.96 3.29
N VAL A 294 -9.13 -3.43 4.09
CA VAL A 294 -10.53 -3.58 3.66
C VAL A 294 -11.29 -2.25 3.49
N MET A 295 -10.66 -1.10 3.77
CA MET A 295 -11.26 0.21 3.50
C MET A 295 -11.32 0.47 1.99
N PRO A 296 -12.48 0.90 1.43
CA PRO A 296 -12.72 0.98 -0.02
C PRO A 296 -11.71 1.74 -0.86
N TRP A 297 -11.02 2.71 -0.28
CA TRP A 297 -10.04 3.57 -0.97
C TRP A 297 -8.62 3.40 -0.47
N CYS A 298 -8.31 2.30 0.23
CA CYS A 298 -7.00 2.06 0.80
C CYS A 298 -6.33 0.83 0.20
N HIS A 299 -5.21 1.02 -0.47
CA HIS A 299 -4.41 -0.04 -1.08
C HIS A 299 -3.19 -0.44 -0.23
N ARG A 300 -3.24 -0.20 1.11
CA ARG A 300 -2.13 -0.61 1.96
C ARG A 300 -2.07 -2.14 2.06
N PRO A 301 -0.93 -2.77 1.72
CA PRO A 301 -0.78 -4.22 1.76
C PRO A 301 -1.13 -4.82 3.12
N ALA A 302 -1.87 -5.92 3.12
CA ALA A 302 -2.39 -6.58 4.33
C ALA A 302 -1.30 -6.99 5.33
N ARG A 303 -0.06 -7.25 4.87
CA ARG A 303 1.09 -7.51 5.75
C ARG A 303 1.45 -6.34 6.67
N HIS A 304 1.08 -5.11 6.31
CA HIS A 304 1.27 -3.89 7.07
C HIS A 304 0.01 -3.43 7.81
N CYS A 305 -1.00 -4.33 7.91
CA CYS A 305 -2.27 -4.08 8.57
C CYS A 305 -2.40 -4.86 9.86
N ASP A 306 -3.17 -4.31 10.79
CA ASP A 306 -3.63 -5.04 11.97
C ASP A 306 -4.72 -6.06 11.53
N HIS A 307 -4.80 -7.19 12.23
CA HIS A 307 -5.97 -8.07 12.15
C HIS A 307 -7.08 -7.46 13.03
N ASP A 308 -8.17 -7.10 12.42
CA ASP A 308 -9.31 -6.49 13.08
C ASP A 308 -10.53 -7.42 13.04
N HIS A 309 -11.28 -7.47 14.16
CA HIS A 309 -12.51 -8.26 14.24
C HIS A 309 -13.69 -7.43 13.75
N GLU A 310 -14.48 -7.97 12.84
CA GLU A 310 -15.70 -7.31 12.37
C GLU A 310 -16.78 -7.32 13.47
N HIS A 311 -17.02 -8.47 14.06
CA HIS A 311 -17.81 -8.57 15.28
C HIS A 311 -16.87 -8.59 16.47
N PRO A 312 -17.04 -7.68 17.44
CA PRO A 312 -16.15 -7.61 18.61
C PRO A 312 -15.97 -8.97 19.24
N TRP A 313 -14.72 -9.31 19.57
CA TRP A 313 -14.44 -10.58 20.22
C TRP A 313 -15.14 -10.68 21.58
N ALA A 314 -15.82 -11.77 21.83
CA ALA A 314 -16.34 -12.12 23.15
C ALA A 314 -16.05 -13.58 23.46
N THR A 315 -15.84 -13.89 24.72
CA THR A 315 -15.80 -15.28 25.21
C THR A 315 -17.20 -15.86 25.09
N THR A 316 -17.31 -17.08 24.58
CA THR A 316 -18.59 -17.77 24.34
C THR A 316 -19.43 -18.01 25.62
N ASP A 317 -18.89 -17.70 26.81
CA ASP A 317 -19.54 -18.00 28.10
C ASP A 317 -20.50 -16.90 28.57
N ASP A 318 -20.50 -15.71 27.96
CA ASP A 318 -21.28 -14.55 28.45
C ASP A 318 -22.62 -14.34 27.72
N GLY A 319 -23.07 -15.28 26.85
CA GLY A 319 -24.36 -15.19 26.15
C GLY A 319 -24.54 -13.96 25.24
N GLY A 320 -23.53 -13.13 25.12
CA GLY A 320 -23.50 -11.97 24.23
C GLY A 320 -22.95 -12.36 22.86
N GLY A 321 -23.64 -11.94 21.79
CA GLY A 321 -23.32 -12.26 20.39
C GLY A 321 -21.99 -11.75 19.86
N GLY A 322 -20.91 -11.97 20.58
CA GLY A 322 -19.54 -11.59 20.17
C GLY A 322 -18.95 -12.57 19.17
N GLY A 323 -18.07 -12.06 18.30
CA GLY A 323 -17.44 -12.85 17.25
C GLY A 323 -16.23 -13.65 17.73
N SER A 324 -16.01 -14.83 17.15
CA SER A 324 -14.79 -15.63 17.36
C SER A 324 -13.61 -15.03 16.61
N THR A 325 -12.38 -15.38 17.01
CA THR A 325 -11.18 -15.10 16.22
C THR A 325 -11.05 -16.15 15.12
N SER A 326 -11.47 -15.78 13.91
CA SER A 326 -11.48 -16.68 12.75
C SER A 326 -11.20 -15.88 11.47
N VAL A 327 -10.92 -16.58 10.38
CA VAL A 327 -10.80 -15.93 9.05
C VAL A 327 -12.14 -15.28 8.69
N ALA A 328 -13.27 -15.92 8.99
CA ALA A 328 -14.61 -15.40 8.69
C ALA A 328 -15.04 -14.18 9.54
N ASN A 329 -14.35 -13.87 10.65
CA ASN A 329 -14.62 -12.69 11.49
C ASN A 329 -13.45 -11.72 11.54
N GLY A 330 -12.51 -11.83 10.63
CA GLY A 330 -11.32 -10.96 10.59
C GLY A 330 -11.11 -10.30 9.25
N GLY A 331 -10.59 -9.08 9.27
CA GLY A 331 -10.14 -8.35 8.11
C GLY A 331 -8.89 -7.54 8.41
N PRO A 332 -8.02 -7.28 7.41
CA PRO A 332 -6.86 -6.42 7.60
C PRO A 332 -7.29 -4.95 7.55
N ARG A 333 -7.03 -4.21 8.61
CA ARG A 333 -7.16 -2.74 8.61
C ARG A 333 -5.84 -2.10 8.95
N CYS A 334 -5.39 -1.17 8.13
CA CYS A 334 -4.20 -0.39 8.45
C CYS A 334 -4.44 0.43 9.72
N ARG A 335 -3.37 0.83 10.43
CA ARG A 335 -3.47 1.52 11.72
C ARG A 335 -4.37 2.74 11.71
N ARG A 336 -4.37 3.47 10.58
CA ARG A 336 -5.26 4.63 10.35
C ARG A 336 -6.73 4.21 10.36
N HIS A 337 -7.10 3.25 9.51
CA HIS A 337 -8.49 2.82 9.33
C HIS A 337 -9.00 1.92 10.46
N HIS A 338 -8.11 1.25 11.19
CA HIS A 338 -8.46 0.55 12.42
C HIS A 338 -8.94 1.54 13.51
N ARG A 339 -8.31 2.73 13.58
CA ARG A 339 -8.75 3.79 14.50
C ARG A 339 -9.98 4.54 14.00
N LEU A 340 -10.09 4.73 12.69
CA LEU A 340 -11.19 5.47 12.06
C LEU A 340 -12.54 4.82 12.31
N LYS A 341 -12.63 3.48 12.27
CA LYS A 341 -13.90 2.77 12.48
C LYS A 341 -14.52 3.02 13.85
N ASP A 342 -13.72 3.37 14.85
CA ASP A 342 -14.15 3.61 16.23
C ASP A 342 -14.43 5.10 16.50
N GLN A 343 -14.27 5.97 15.49
CA GLN A 343 -14.54 7.40 15.63
C GLN A 343 -16.05 7.70 15.50
N PRO A 344 -16.55 8.72 16.22
CA PRO A 344 -17.95 9.10 16.15
C PRO A 344 -18.40 9.42 14.72
N GLY A 345 -19.56 8.92 14.36
CA GLY A 345 -20.16 9.16 13.04
C GLY A 345 -19.69 8.22 11.93
N TRP A 346 -18.55 7.54 12.08
CA TRP A 346 -18.12 6.52 11.13
C TRP A 346 -18.79 5.20 11.40
N ASN A 347 -19.35 4.59 10.36
CA ASN A 347 -19.90 3.22 10.43
C ASN A 347 -19.27 2.39 9.34
N THR A 348 -18.44 1.43 9.74
CA THR A 348 -17.76 0.52 8.81
C THR A 348 -18.24 -0.90 9.06
N ARG A 349 -18.72 -1.56 8.01
CA ARG A 349 -19.14 -2.94 8.04
C ARG A 349 -18.40 -3.71 6.96
N TYR A 350 -17.77 -4.80 7.37
CA TYR A 350 -17.11 -5.73 6.46
C TYR A 350 -17.78 -7.08 6.56
N ASP A 351 -18.18 -7.64 5.42
CA ASP A 351 -18.67 -9.00 5.30
C ASP A 351 -17.55 -9.89 4.77
N PRO A 352 -16.87 -10.64 5.62
CA PRO A 352 -15.76 -11.48 5.21
C PRO A 352 -16.18 -12.68 4.34
N VAL A 353 -17.44 -13.07 4.37
CA VAL A 353 -17.96 -14.18 3.56
C VAL A 353 -18.12 -13.75 2.10
N HIS A 354 -18.74 -12.61 1.87
CA HIS A 354 -18.97 -12.10 0.51
C HIS A 354 -17.91 -11.10 0.08
N GLY A 355 -16.98 -10.73 0.96
CA GLY A 355 -15.88 -9.80 0.68
C GLY A 355 -16.35 -8.37 0.41
N ASN A 356 -17.45 -7.94 1.03
CA ASN A 356 -18.02 -6.63 0.84
C ASN A 356 -17.68 -5.71 2.01
N THR A 357 -17.19 -4.52 1.74
CA THR A 357 -17.02 -3.48 2.75
C THR A 357 -18.00 -2.34 2.47
N ARG A 358 -18.80 -1.97 3.46
CA ARG A 358 -19.66 -0.78 3.43
C ARG A 358 -19.16 0.22 4.46
N VAL A 359 -18.96 1.45 4.03
CA VAL A 359 -18.52 2.55 4.89
C VAL A 359 -19.54 3.69 4.79
N THR A 360 -20.05 4.15 5.94
CA THR A 360 -20.87 5.36 6.00
C THR A 360 -20.07 6.43 6.78
N THR A 361 -19.95 7.59 6.19
CA THR A 361 -19.21 8.73 6.75
C THR A 361 -20.08 9.51 7.76
N PRO A 362 -19.52 10.38 8.60
CA PRO A 362 -20.27 11.24 9.52
C PRO A 362 -21.35 12.10 8.85
N HIS A 363 -21.14 12.51 7.60
CA HIS A 363 -22.11 13.28 6.82
C HIS A 363 -23.10 12.42 6.03
N GLY A 364 -23.14 11.09 6.27
CA GLY A 364 -24.13 10.16 5.74
C GLY A 364 -23.83 9.61 4.35
N ALA A 365 -22.72 9.96 3.72
CA ALA A 365 -22.32 9.35 2.45
C ALA A 365 -21.96 7.88 2.67
N THR A 366 -22.42 6.99 1.77
CA THR A 366 -22.18 5.55 1.87
C THR A 366 -21.43 5.03 0.66
N TYR A 367 -20.36 4.28 0.91
CA TYR A 367 -19.50 3.68 -0.10
C TYR A 367 -19.44 2.16 0.11
N THR A 368 -19.39 1.41 -0.98
CA THR A 368 -19.26 -0.04 -0.95
C THR A 368 -18.10 -0.46 -1.86
N ALA A 369 -17.25 -1.34 -1.34
CA ALA A 369 -16.21 -2.01 -2.13
C ALA A 369 -16.43 -3.53 -2.09
N HIS A 370 -16.01 -4.19 -3.15
CA HIS A 370 -16.03 -5.64 -3.28
C HIS A 370 -14.61 -6.15 -3.37
N ARG A 371 -14.28 -7.16 -2.57
CA ARG A 371 -13.02 -7.88 -2.68
C ARG A 371 -13.03 -8.72 -3.95
N HIS A 372 -11.94 -8.73 -4.68
CA HIS A 372 -11.71 -9.69 -5.73
C HIS A 372 -11.20 -11.00 -5.12
N PRO A 373 -11.79 -12.17 -5.44
CA PRO A 373 -11.28 -13.45 -4.95
C PRO A 373 -9.85 -13.67 -5.43
N VAL A 374 -9.05 -14.40 -4.64
CA VAL A 374 -7.65 -14.74 -4.97
C VAL A 374 -7.58 -15.59 -6.23
N LEU A 375 -8.54 -16.51 -6.36
CA LEU A 375 -8.71 -17.35 -7.54
C LEU A 375 -10.06 -17.05 -8.16
N THR A 376 -10.14 -17.08 -9.49
CA THR A 376 -11.43 -17.04 -10.17
C THR A 376 -12.20 -18.30 -9.79
N PRO A 377 -13.41 -18.19 -9.15
CA PRO A 377 -14.18 -19.36 -8.81
C PRO A 377 -14.49 -20.17 -10.07
N THR A 378 -14.13 -21.44 -10.10
CA THR A 378 -14.56 -22.33 -11.15
C THR A 378 -16.08 -22.38 -11.12
N ARG A 379 -16.74 -21.90 -12.18
CA ARG A 379 -18.21 -21.98 -12.30
C ARG A 379 -18.63 -23.44 -12.30
N THR A 380 -18.83 -24.01 -11.13
CA THR A 380 -19.48 -25.32 -10.96
C THR A 380 -20.93 -25.08 -10.62
N ALA A 381 -21.74 -25.49 -11.58
CA ALA A 381 -23.18 -25.85 -11.53
C ALA A 381 -24.17 -24.77 -11.05
N PRO A 382 -25.32 -24.68 -11.69
CA PRO A 382 -26.41 -23.82 -11.28
C PRO A 382 -26.84 -24.23 -9.86
N THR A 383 -26.91 -23.25 -8.98
CA THR A 383 -27.60 -23.36 -7.70
C THR A 383 -28.94 -24.00 -7.96
N ARG A 384 -29.15 -25.23 -7.52
CA ARG A 384 -30.48 -25.79 -7.43
C ARG A 384 -31.29 -24.88 -6.52
N ASP A 385 -32.19 -24.16 -7.14
CA ASP A 385 -33.23 -23.43 -6.45
C ASP A 385 -34.01 -24.44 -5.55
N THR A 386 -33.69 -24.42 -4.26
CA THR A 386 -34.34 -25.23 -3.24
C THR A 386 -35.67 -24.62 -2.78
N SER A 387 -36.16 -23.57 -3.44
CA SER A 387 -37.39 -22.90 -3.07
C SER A 387 -38.66 -23.47 -3.73
N ALA A 388 -38.55 -24.49 -4.57
CA ALA A 388 -39.73 -25.11 -5.18
C ALA A 388 -39.73 -26.61 -4.98
N ARG A 389 -40.16 -27.09 -3.82
CA ARG A 389 -40.84 -28.37 -3.61
C ARG A 389 -41.00 -28.69 -2.11
N CYS A 390 -41.87 -27.96 -1.47
CA CYS A 390 -42.53 -28.42 -0.27
C CYS A 390 -44.05 -28.43 -0.54
N ALA A 391 -44.50 -29.34 -1.40
CA ALA A 391 -45.91 -29.78 -1.42
C ALA A 391 -46.00 -31.08 -2.18
N ALA A 392 -46.52 -32.08 -1.46
CA ALA A 392 -47.18 -33.28 -1.91
C ALA A 392 -46.43 -34.63 -1.78
N ARG A 393 -46.87 -35.28 -0.74
CA ARG A 393 -47.37 -36.65 -0.63
C ARG A 393 -46.44 -37.75 -0.13
N HIS A 394 -46.87 -38.27 1.03
CA HIS A 394 -46.73 -39.64 1.51
C HIS A 394 -46.90 -40.67 0.37
N ASP A 395 -45.98 -41.62 0.33
CA ASP A 395 -46.26 -43.06 0.35
C ASP A 395 -44.88 -43.80 0.32
N SER A 396 -44.64 -44.58 1.35
CA SER A 396 -43.71 -45.73 1.34
C SER A 396 -44.40 -46.91 0.68
N PRO A 397 -43.75 -47.99 0.17
CA PRO A 397 -42.80 -48.79 0.93
C PRO A 397 -41.66 -49.51 0.15
N THR A 398 -40.69 -49.95 0.93
CA THR A 398 -39.93 -51.19 0.88
C THR A 398 -38.96 -51.56 -0.23
N ARG A 399 -37.70 -51.76 0.26
CA ARG A 399 -36.77 -52.88 0.00
C ARG A 399 -35.95 -52.90 -1.30
N ARG A 400 -34.68 -52.77 -1.23
CA ARG A 400 -33.65 -53.85 -1.24
C ARG A 400 -32.21 -53.32 -1.43
N VAL A 401 -31.37 -53.80 -0.60
CA VAL A 401 -29.93 -53.96 -0.54
C VAL A 401 -29.29 -54.31 -1.89
N LEU A 402 -28.13 -53.71 -2.12
CA LEU A 402 -26.86 -54.21 -2.65
C LEU A 402 -26.08 -53.02 -3.21
N GLY A 403 -25.03 -52.53 -2.65
CA GLY A 403 -23.70 -53.05 -2.59
C GLY A 403 -22.93 -52.73 -3.87
N ARG A 404 -22.04 -51.71 -3.83
CA ARG A 404 -20.69 -51.82 -4.35
C ARG A 404 -19.95 -50.48 -4.35
N ASP A 405 -18.86 -50.55 -3.73
CA ASP A 405 -17.72 -49.66 -3.68
C ASP A 405 -17.41 -48.88 -4.97
N ALA A 406 -17.22 -47.57 -4.82
CA ALA A 406 -16.41 -46.78 -5.74
C ALA A 406 -15.34 -46.00 -4.95
N PRO A 407 -14.08 -46.03 -5.36
CA PRO A 407 -12.99 -45.55 -4.54
C PRO A 407 -12.95 -44.03 -4.49
N VAL A 408 -12.85 -43.54 -3.27
CA VAL A 408 -12.47 -42.13 -2.99
C VAL A 408 -11.02 -41.97 -3.39
N HIS A 409 -10.74 -41.22 -4.44
CA HIS A 409 -9.39 -40.76 -4.75
C HIS A 409 -8.96 -39.79 -3.66
N ARG A 410 -8.25 -40.31 -2.68
CA ARG A 410 -7.38 -39.48 -1.81
C ARG A 410 -6.16 -39.06 -2.62
N GLN A 411 -6.12 -37.84 -3.02
CA GLN A 411 -4.85 -37.23 -3.45
C GLN A 411 -3.97 -37.08 -2.23
N ALA A 412 -2.86 -37.79 -2.25
CA ALA A 412 -1.85 -37.81 -1.21
C ALA A 412 -1.17 -36.44 -1.12
N VAL A 413 -1.24 -35.83 0.06
CA VAL A 413 -0.37 -34.72 0.45
C VAL A 413 1.03 -35.31 0.67
N VAL A 414 1.95 -35.05 -0.21
CA VAL A 414 3.37 -35.37 0.01
C VAL A 414 3.91 -34.36 0.99
N ALA A 415 4.04 -34.77 2.24
CA ALA A 415 4.79 -34.04 3.25
C ALA A 415 6.28 -34.23 2.98
N ALA A 416 7.00 -33.14 2.76
CA ALA A 416 8.47 -33.16 2.76
C ALA A 416 9.00 -33.44 4.16
N PRO A 417 10.12 -34.18 4.32
CA PRO A 417 10.60 -34.59 5.64
C PRO A 417 11.11 -33.40 6.44
N ALA A 418 10.66 -33.33 7.70
CA ALA A 418 11.18 -32.44 8.71
C ALA A 418 12.69 -32.77 8.91
N ARG A 419 13.55 -31.78 8.74
CA ARG A 419 14.92 -31.87 9.24
C ARG A 419 14.88 -31.66 10.74
N ASP A 420 15.26 -32.71 11.45
CA ASP A 420 15.56 -32.73 12.87
C ASP A 420 16.74 -31.78 13.13
N THR A 421 16.54 -30.73 13.89
CA THR A 421 17.61 -29.97 14.50
C THR A 421 17.39 -30.01 16.01
N THR A 422 17.92 -31.08 16.60
CA THR A 422 18.30 -31.10 17.99
C THR A 422 19.57 -30.28 18.19
N ASP A 423 19.60 -29.60 19.34
CA ASP A 423 20.74 -28.98 20.05
C ASP A 423 21.15 -27.55 19.64
N ALA A 424 20.79 -26.59 20.46
CA ALA A 424 21.68 -25.98 21.48
C ALA A 424 20.97 -24.83 22.17
N GLU A 425 20.55 -25.08 23.40
CA GLU A 425 20.41 -24.06 24.44
C GLU A 425 21.75 -23.34 24.62
N ARG A 426 21.78 -22.04 24.37
CA ARG A 426 22.68 -21.11 25.07
C ARG A 426 21.93 -19.81 25.33
N GLN A 427 21.60 -19.61 26.58
CA GLN A 427 21.39 -18.33 27.21
C GLN A 427 22.49 -17.35 26.78
N ASN A 428 22.11 -16.20 26.30
CA ASN A 428 22.85 -14.97 26.53
C ASN A 428 21.85 -13.82 26.65
N ASP A 429 21.68 -13.46 27.90
CA ASP A 429 21.18 -12.21 28.43
C ASP A 429 22.26 -11.15 28.15
N ASP A 430 21.98 -10.20 27.27
CA ASP A 430 22.70 -8.93 27.20
C ASP A 430 21.82 -7.91 26.45
N SER A 431 21.12 -7.11 27.24
CA SER A 431 20.54 -5.84 26.82
C SER A 431 21.65 -4.81 26.73
N PRO A 432 21.79 -4.06 25.63
CA PRO A 432 22.57 -2.83 25.62
C PRO A 432 21.71 -1.65 26.10
N PRO A 433 22.27 -0.73 26.88
CA PRO A 433 21.63 0.53 27.29
C PRO A 433 21.78 1.58 26.16
N PHE A 434 20.78 2.44 26.09
CA PHE A 434 20.52 3.68 25.39
C PHE A 434 19.57 3.59 24.21
#